data_5105d9d8140491077a2ec13fbbee5629
#
_entry.id   5105d9d8140491077a2ec13fbbee5629
#
_cell.length_a   1.000
_cell.length_b   1.000
_cell.length_c   1.000
_cell.angle_alpha   90.00
_cell.angle_beta   90.00
_cell.angle_gamma   90.00
#
_symmetry.space_group_name_H-M   'P 1'
#
loop_
_entity.id
_entity.type
_entity.pdbx_description
1 polymer ?
#
loop_
_entity_poly.entity_id
_entity_poly.type
_entity_poly.pdbx_seq_one_letter_code
_entity_poly.pdbx_strand_id
1 'polypeptide(L)'
;MKDFLEDLLNYSHHFNQKMADKLIENQSEISEKSILLFNHILNAQEIWCGRIVGNPSSTGVWDLRPSEGWKAIDLENHQKALRIIKDIDLNKEVTYRNSSGKEFTNATKDILFHIINHSTHHRGQIVSEINRIAKEPLLMDYIFYKRMVS
;
A
#
# COMPACT_ATOMS: atom_id res chain seq x y z
N MET A 1 18.11 4.81 -7.79
CA MET A 1 17.17 4.98 -6.68
C MET A 1 15.73 5.09 -7.19
N LYS A 2 15.41 6.01 -8.13
CA LYS A 2 14.05 6.12 -8.70
C LYS A 2 13.56 4.80 -9.26
N ASP A 3 14.32 4.16 -10.15
CA ASP A 3 13.96 2.89 -10.79
C ASP A 3 13.71 1.77 -9.76
N PHE A 4 14.50 1.75 -8.68
CA PHE A 4 14.34 0.76 -7.61
C PHE A 4 13.05 0.97 -6.81
N LEU A 5 12.74 2.23 -6.46
CA LEU A 5 11.48 2.57 -5.78
C LEU A 5 10.26 2.30 -6.67
N GLU A 6 10.37 2.60 -7.97
CA GLU A 6 9.33 2.30 -8.95
C GLU A 6 9.06 0.80 -9.04
N ASP A 7 10.11 -0.02 -9.13
CA ASP A 7 10.00 -1.48 -9.14
C ASP A 7 9.35 -2.03 -7.88
N LEU A 8 9.70 -1.50 -6.70
CA LEU A 8 9.07 -1.87 -5.43
C LEU A 8 7.59 -1.43 -5.34
N LEU A 9 7.24 -0.28 -5.90
CA LEU A 9 5.84 0.17 -5.98
C LEU A 9 5.02 -0.71 -6.93
N ASN A 10 5.60 -1.11 -8.07
CA ASN A 10 4.98 -2.05 -9.00
C ASN A 10 4.73 -3.41 -8.34
N TYR A 11 5.72 -3.92 -7.60
CA TYR A 11 5.59 -5.13 -6.77
C TYR A 11 4.44 -4.98 -5.76
N SER A 12 4.39 -3.88 -5.04
CA SER A 12 3.36 -3.62 -4.02
C SER A 12 1.96 -3.58 -4.65
N HIS A 13 1.81 -2.84 -5.74
CA HIS A 13 0.56 -2.75 -6.50
C HIS A 13 0.10 -4.12 -7.01
N HIS A 14 1.00 -4.89 -7.63
CA HIS A 14 0.70 -6.22 -8.15
C HIS A 14 0.08 -7.13 -7.08
N PHE A 15 0.67 -7.16 -5.89
CA PHE A 15 0.15 -8.00 -4.80
C PHE A 15 -1.04 -7.40 -4.06
N ASN A 16 -1.21 -6.08 -4.02
CA ASN A 16 -2.43 -5.48 -3.52
C ASN A 16 -3.63 -5.86 -4.39
N GLN A 17 -3.48 -5.83 -5.73
CA GLN A 17 -4.53 -6.26 -6.65
C GLN A 17 -4.92 -7.72 -6.45
N LYS A 18 -3.93 -8.62 -6.36
CA LYS A 18 -4.18 -10.05 -6.09
C LYS A 18 -4.81 -10.29 -4.72
N MET A 19 -4.37 -9.55 -3.71
CA MET A 19 -4.93 -9.68 -2.37
C MET A 19 -6.38 -9.21 -2.31
N ALA A 20 -6.73 -8.12 -3.00
CA ALA A 20 -8.11 -7.67 -3.14
C ALA A 20 -8.99 -8.78 -3.73
N ASP A 21 -8.55 -9.42 -4.81
CA ASP A 21 -9.27 -10.55 -5.42
C ASP A 21 -9.45 -11.70 -4.42
N LYS A 22 -8.39 -12.10 -3.71
CA LYS A 22 -8.46 -13.20 -2.72
C LYS A 22 -9.36 -12.88 -1.52
N LEU A 23 -9.35 -11.64 -1.03
CA LEU A 23 -10.23 -11.21 0.05
C LEU A 23 -11.69 -11.23 -0.38
N ILE A 24 -12.00 -10.80 -1.61
CA ILE A 24 -13.36 -10.81 -2.16
C ILE A 24 -13.83 -12.26 -2.38
N GLU A 25 -12.99 -13.12 -2.98
CA GLU A 25 -13.31 -14.53 -3.24
C GLU A 25 -13.61 -15.31 -1.95
N ASN A 26 -12.98 -14.97 -0.83
CA ASN A 26 -13.10 -15.65 0.45
C ASN A 26 -13.83 -14.82 1.52
N GLN A 27 -14.64 -13.85 1.12
CA GLN A 27 -15.26 -12.88 2.01
C GLN A 27 -16.06 -13.49 3.17
N SER A 28 -16.66 -14.65 2.97
CA SER A 28 -17.44 -15.35 4.01
C SER A 28 -16.59 -16.04 5.09
N GLU A 29 -15.29 -16.24 4.84
CA GLU A 29 -14.40 -17.00 5.72
C GLU A 29 -13.27 -16.12 6.29
N ILE A 30 -13.04 -14.95 5.70
CA ILE A 30 -11.97 -14.04 6.11
C ILE A 30 -12.39 -13.20 7.34
N SER A 31 -11.45 -12.94 8.25
CA SER A 31 -11.74 -12.15 9.44
C SER A 31 -11.92 -10.66 9.13
N GLU A 32 -12.70 -9.99 9.96
CA GLU A 32 -12.83 -8.52 9.94
C GLU A 32 -11.49 -7.83 10.09
N LYS A 33 -10.57 -8.43 10.85
CA LYS A 33 -9.20 -7.92 11.04
C LYS A 33 -8.45 -7.84 9.71
N SER A 34 -8.51 -8.87 8.87
CA SER A 34 -7.84 -8.86 7.56
C SER A 34 -8.46 -7.83 6.62
N ILE A 35 -9.77 -7.67 6.65
CA ILE A 35 -10.48 -6.62 5.91
C ILE A 35 -10.03 -5.23 6.37
N LEU A 36 -9.97 -5.00 7.69
CA LEU A 36 -9.52 -3.74 8.28
C LEU A 36 -8.07 -3.42 7.91
N LEU A 37 -7.18 -4.42 7.98
CA LEU A 37 -5.77 -4.27 7.62
C LEU A 37 -5.58 -3.95 6.12
N PHE A 38 -6.39 -4.53 5.24
CA PHE A 38 -6.31 -4.21 3.81
C PHE A 38 -6.76 -2.78 3.53
N ASN A 39 -7.86 -2.34 4.13
CA ASN A 39 -8.28 -0.93 4.07
C ASN A 39 -7.21 0.01 4.62
N HIS A 40 -6.54 -0.37 5.71
CA HIS A 40 -5.44 0.39 6.29
C HIS A 40 -4.24 0.53 5.34
N ILE A 41 -3.89 -0.50 4.57
CA ILE A 41 -2.87 -0.42 3.52
C ILE A 41 -3.25 0.66 2.49
N LEU A 42 -4.47 0.62 1.98
CA LEU A 42 -4.94 1.57 0.95
C LEU A 42 -4.99 3.00 1.50
N ASN A 43 -5.55 3.18 2.68
CA ASN A 43 -5.68 4.48 3.34
C ASN A 43 -4.31 5.08 3.66
N ALA A 44 -3.39 4.30 4.20
CA ALA A 44 -2.04 4.76 4.53
C ALA A 44 -1.30 5.26 3.30
N GLN A 45 -1.35 4.54 2.18
CA GLN A 45 -0.70 4.98 0.94
C GLN A 45 -1.29 6.29 0.43
N GLU A 46 -2.62 6.44 0.45
CA GLU A 46 -3.31 7.68 0.07
C GLU A 46 -2.87 8.86 0.94
N ILE A 47 -2.88 8.66 2.27
CA ILE A 47 -2.50 9.70 3.25
C ILE A 47 -1.04 10.13 3.05
N TRP A 48 -0.12 9.18 2.92
CA TRP A 48 1.30 9.47 2.77
C TRP A 48 1.61 10.16 1.44
N CYS A 49 1.01 9.72 0.33
CA CYS A 49 1.14 10.40 -0.95
C CYS A 49 0.56 11.83 -0.88
N GLY A 50 -0.55 12.02 -0.18
CA GLY A 50 -1.14 13.35 0.07
C GLY A 50 -0.19 14.29 0.81
N ARG A 51 0.49 13.79 1.83
CA ARG A 51 1.51 14.55 2.60
C ARG A 51 2.67 15.00 1.73
N ILE A 52 3.19 14.11 0.87
CA ILE A 52 4.31 14.44 -0.04
C ILE A 52 3.94 15.56 -1.00
N VAL A 53 2.75 15.54 -1.56
CA VAL A 53 2.32 16.54 -2.56
C VAL A 53 1.72 17.80 -1.93
N GLY A 54 1.64 17.88 -0.60
CA GLY A 54 1.07 19.03 0.11
C GLY A 54 -0.45 19.17 -0.03
N ASN A 55 -1.14 18.07 -0.35
CA ASN A 55 -2.60 17.97 -0.42
C ASN A 55 -3.08 16.83 0.46
N PRO A 56 -3.22 17.06 1.80
CA PRO A 56 -3.61 16.03 2.74
C PRO A 56 -4.96 15.40 2.39
N SER A 57 -5.03 14.07 2.47
CA SER A 57 -6.29 13.35 2.34
C SER A 57 -7.19 13.56 3.57
N SER A 58 -8.49 13.60 3.35
CA SER A 58 -9.51 13.56 4.42
C SER A 58 -9.79 12.14 4.93
N THR A 59 -9.19 11.13 4.29
CA THR A 59 -9.36 9.72 4.65
C THR A 59 -8.79 9.43 6.04
N GLY A 60 -9.56 8.78 6.88
CA GLY A 60 -9.10 8.25 8.16
C GLY A 60 -8.24 7.00 7.97
N VAL A 61 -7.24 6.84 8.83
CA VAL A 61 -6.28 5.73 8.77
C VAL A 61 -6.96 4.35 8.78
N TRP A 62 -8.08 4.24 9.50
CA TRP A 62 -8.84 3.00 9.70
C TRP A 62 -10.24 3.02 9.04
N ASP A 63 -10.47 3.93 8.12
CA ASP A 63 -11.74 3.98 7.40
C ASP A 63 -11.96 2.72 6.59
N LEU A 64 -13.18 2.17 6.68
CA LEU A 64 -13.60 1.06 5.84
C LEU A 64 -14.10 1.58 4.50
N ARG A 65 -13.61 0.98 3.43
CA ARG A 65 -14.00 1.26 2.04
C ARG A 65 -14.76 0.07 1.47
N PRO A 66 -15.79 0.29 0.65
CA PRO A 66 -16.45 -0.80 -0.05
C PRO A 66 -15.48 -1.63 -0.88
N SER A 67 -15.59 -2.95 -0.80
CA SER A 67 -14.67 -3.89 -1.47
C SER A 67 -14.64 -3.72 -2.99
N GLU A 68 -15.74 -3.29 -3.58
CA GLU A 68 -15.86 -3.01 -5.02
C GLU A 68 -14.92 -1.89 -5.49
N GLY A 69 -14.54 -0.99 -4.57
CA GLY A 69 -13.65 0.14 -4.84
C GLY A 69 -12.17 -0.15 -4.61
N TRP A 70 -11.80 -1.22 -3.92
CA TRP A 70 -10.43 -1.47 -3.46
C TRP A 70 -9.39 -1.45 -4.58
N LYS A 71 -9.66 -2.12 -5.69
CA LYS A 71 -8.73 -2.21 -6.83
C LYS A 71 -8.54 -0.85 -7.52
N ALA A 72 -9.61 -0.06 -7.63
CA ALA A 72 -9.54 1.28 -8.19
C ALA A 72 -8.75 2.25 -7.30
N ILE A 73 -8.97 2.19 -5.99
CA ILE A 73 -8.22 3.00 -5.00
C ILE A 73 -6.73 2.65 -5.04
N ASP A 74 -6.38 1.36 -5.05
CA ASP A 74 -4.99 0.92 -5.14
C ASP A 74 -4.32 1.39 -6.44
N LEU A 75 -5.01 1.31 -7.58
CA LEU A 75 -4.51 1.80 -8.86
C LEU A 75 -4.25 3.32 -8.83
N GLU A 76 -5.19 4.10 -8.29
CA GLU A 76 -5.03 5.55 -8.15
C GLU A 76 -3.85 5.90 -7.26
N ASN A 77 -3.73 5.24 -6.11
CA ASN A 77 -2.62 5.39 -5.19
C ASN A 77 -1.28 5.06 -5.84
N HIS A 78 -1.22 3.95 -6.59
CA HIS A 78 -0.04 3.54 -7.33
C HIS A 78 0.38 4.59 -8.36
N GLN A 79 -0.55 5.05 -9.20
CA GLN A 79 -0.29 6.09 -10.20
C GLN A 79 0.20 7.39 -9.55
N LYS A 80 -0.38 7.77 -8.40
CA LYS A 80 0.04 8.95 -7.64
C LYS A 80 1.48 8.80 -7.12
N ALA A 81 1.83 7.63 -6.59
CA ALA A 81 3.18 7.35 -6.11
C ALA A 81 4.21 7.36 -7.26
N LEU A 82 3.88 6.83 -8.43
CA LEU A 82 4.75 6.89 -9.62
C LEU A 82 4.96 8.34 -10.09
N ARG A 83 3.91 9.19 -10.10
CA ARG A 83 4.07 10.62 -10.40
C ARG A 83 4.98 11.31 -9.40
N ILE A 84 4.88 10.98 -8.11
CA ILE A 84 5.78 11.52 -7.08
C ILE A 84 7.24 11.18 -7.39
N ILE A 85 7.56 9.92 -7.72
CA ILE A 85 8.92 9.50 -8.10
C ILE A 85 9.43 10.27 -9.31
N LYS A 86 8.57 10.48 -10.30
CA LYS A 86 8.92 11.17 -11.54
C LYS A 86 9.21 12.66 -11.28
N ASP A 87 8.31 13.34 -10.60
CA ASP A 87 8.19 14.80 -10.62
C ASP A 87 8.79 15.48 -9.38
N ILE A 88 9.01 14.74 -8.28
CA ILE A 88 9.51 15.31 -7.02
C ILE A 88 10.96 14.85 -6.75
N ASP A 89 11.76 15.75 -6.20
CA ASP A 89 13.08 15.38 -5.70
C ASP A 89 12.95 14.43 -4.50
N LEU A 90 13.57 13.27 -4.61
CA LEU A 90 13.55 12.25 -3.57
C LEU A 90 14.19 12.66 -2.24
N ASN A 91 15.06 13.68 -2.27
CA ASN A 91 15.66 14.24 -1.07
C ASN A 91 14.88 15.44 -0.50
N LYS A 92 13.82 15.89 -1.19
CA LYS A 92 12.95 16.95 -0.67
C LYS A 92 12.38 16.53 0.68
N GLU A 93 12.54 17.41 1.66
CA GLU A 93 11.94 17.24 2.98
C GLU A 93 10.43 17.54 2.96
N VAL A 94 9.68 16.70 3.65
CA VAL A 94 8.24 16.80 3.84
C VAL A 94 7.96 16.92 5.32
N THR A 95 7.39 18.06 5.74
CA THR A 95 6.93 18.27 7.12
C THR A 95 5.47 17.93 7.23
N TYR A 96 5.11 17.13 8.21
CA TYR A 96 3.73 16.67 8.44
C TYR A 96 3.44 16.51 9.93
N ARG A 97 2.16 16.40 10.29
CA ARG A 97 1.70 16.08 11.65
C ARG A 97 1.11 14.69 11.69
N ASN A 98 1.41 13.96 12.75
CA ASN A 98 0.77 12.67 13.02
C ASN A 98 -0.63 12.87 13.64
N SER A 99 -1.33 11.76 13.92
CA SER A 99 -2.67 11.75 14.51
C SER A 99 -2.74 12.39 15.91
N SER A 100 -1.60 12.47 16.63
CA SER A 100 -1.51 13.17 17.93
C SER A 100 -1.14 14.65 17.79
N GLY A 101 -1.03 15.18 16.58
CA GLY A 101 -0.66 16.58 16.30
C GLY A 101 0.82 16.89 16.39
N LYS A 102 1.68 15.88 16.67
CA LYS A 102 3.13 16.06 16.72
C LYS A 102 3.69 16.20 15.31
N GLU A 103 4.60 17.18 15.11
CA GLU A 103 5.24 17.49 13.85
C GLU A 103 6.50 16.66 13.64
N PHE A 104 6.70 16.21 12.40
CA PHE A 104 7.88 15.46 11.94
C PHE A 104 8.29 15.93 10.55
N THR A 105 9.55 15.71 10.22
CA THR A 105 10.10 15.96 8.89
C THR A 105 10.90 14.75 8.42
N ASN A 106 10.62 14.28 7.21
CA ASN A 106 11.32 13.16 6.58
C ASN A 106 11.53 13.43 5.09
N ALA A 107 12.57 12.85 4.51
CA ALA A 107 12.80 12.94 3.08
C ALA A 107 11.72 12.15 2.30
N THR A 108 11.37 12.62 1.10
CA THR A 108 10.39 11.97 0.22
C THR A 108 10.70 10.48 -0.01
N LYS A 109 11.99 10.12 -0.23
CA LYS A 109 12.42 8.72 -0.40
C LYS A 109 12.10 7.83 0.81
N ASP A 110 12.25 8.37 2.02
CA ASP A 110 12.00 7.62 3.26
C ASP A 110 10.51 7.37 3.43
N ILE A 111 9.67 8.34 3.06
CA ILE A 111 8.21 8.19 3.07
C ILE A 111 7.76 7.17 2.02
N LEU A 112 8.31 7.22 0.80
CA LEU A 112 8.00 6.23 -0.25
C LEU A 112 8.41 4.81 0.18
N PHE A 113 9.60 4.66 0.76
CA PHE A 113 10.03 3.38 1.30
C PHE A 113 9.13 2.92 2.45
N HIS A 114 8.72 3.84 3.34
CA HIS A 114 7.76 3.52 4.39
C HIS A 114 6.44 2.97 3.82
N ILE A 115 5.88 3.58 2.78
CA ILE A 115 4.65 3.09 2.12
C ILE A 115 4.81 1.63 1.68
N ILE A 116 5.92 1.30 1.03
CA ILE A 116 6.23 -0.05 0.52
C ILE A 116 6.38 -1.03 1.67
N ASN A 117 7.22 -0.69 2.65
CA ASN A 117 7.53 -1.55 3.79
C ASN A 117 6.31 -1.78 4.70
N HIS A 118 5.52 -0.75 4.94
CA HIS A 118 4.27 -0.79 5.68
C HIS A 118 3.24 -1.71 5.01
N SER A 119 3.07 -1.57 3.69
CA SER A 119 2.19 -2.46 2.92
C SER A 119 2.66 -3.91 2.98
N THR A 120 3.96 -4.16 2.85
CA THR A 120 4.53 -5.52 2.94
C THR A 120 4.30 -6.14 4.31
N HIS A 121 4.47 -5.35 5.39
CA HIS A 121 4.23 -5.81 6.76
C HIS A 121 2.78 -6.27 6.96
N HIS A 122 1.81 -5.45 6.56
CA HIS A 122 0.38 -5.79 6.72
C HIS A 122 -0.09 -6.87 5.74
N ARG A 123 0.42 -6.91 4.51
CA ARG A 123 0.16 -8.03 3.60
C ARG A 123 0.62 -9.35 4.17
N GLY A 124 1.78 -9.40 4.84
CA GLY A 124 2.26 -10.59 5.53
C GLY A 124 1.28 -11.11 6.60
N GLN A 125 0.64 -10.20 7.34
CA GLN A 125 -0.38 -10.55 8.32
C GLN A 125 -1.64 -11.13 7.66
N ILE A 126 -2.12 -10.51 6.58
CA ILE A 126 -3.33 -10.92 5.86
C ILE A 126 -3.12 -12.25 5.13
N VAL A 127 -1.99 -12.41 4.42
CA VAL A 127 -1.71 -13.63 3.64
C VAL A 127 -1.60 -14.88 4.49
N SER A 128 -1.16 -14.75 5.74
CA SER A 128 -1.14 -15.85 6.69
C SER A 128 -2.54 -16.44 6.93
N GLU A 129 -3.58 -15.61 6.93
CA GLU A 129 -4.96 -16.08 7.03
C GLU A 129 -5.47 -16.62 5.69
N ILE A 130 -5.29 -15.87 4.60
CA ILE A 130 -5.73 -16.27 3.26
C ILE A 130 -5.19 -17.67 2.90
N ASN A 131 -3.91 -17.94 3.13
CA ASN A 131 -3.28 -19.20 2.73
C ASN A 131 -3.74 -20.42 3.54
N ARG A 132 -4.50 -20.21 4.62
CA ARG A 132 -5.15 -21.31 5.37
C ARG A 132 -6.50 -21.71 4.78
N ILE A 133 -7.17 -20.80 4.09
CA ILE A 133 -8.54 -20.99 3.60
C ILE A 133 -8.63 -21.06 2.08
N ALA A 134 -7.74 -20.36 1.37
CA ALA A 134 -7.75 -20.33 -0.10
C ALA A 134 -7.30 -21.67 -0.70
N LYS A 135 -7.94 -22.07 -1.80
CA LYS A 135 -7.55 -23.28 -2.56
C LYS A 135 -6.12 -23.19 -3.10
N GLU A 136 -5.72 -21.99 -3.51
CA GLU A 136 -4.38 -21.72 -4.02
C GLU A 136 -3.72 -20.66 -3.16
N PRO A 137 -2.54 -20.95 -2.58
CA PRO A 137 -1.84 -19.99 -1.74
C PRO A 137 -1.33 -18.79 -2.57
N LEU A 138 -1.33 -17.63 -1.96
CA LEU A 138 -0.74 -16.42 -2.51
C LEU A 138 0.71 -16.30 -2.03
N LEU A 139 1.66 -16.50 -2.95
CA LEU A 139 3.10 -16.36 -2.69
C LEU A 139 3.54 -14.95 -3.08
N MET A 140 3.98 -14.15 -2.09
CA MET A 140 4.22 -12.71 -2.28
C MET A 140 5.67 -12.29 -2.14
N ASP A 141 6.62 -13.23 -2.09
CA ASP A 141 8.02 -12.88 -2.02
C ASP A 141 8.47 -12.06 -3.23
N TYR A 142 9.23 -11.00 -2.96
CA TYR A 142 9.72 -10.11 -4.01
C TYR A 142 10.48 -10.83 -5.12
N ILE A 143 11.29 -11.86 -4.78
CA ILE A 143 12.04 -12.60 -5.79
C ILE A 143 11.11 -13.40 -6.72
N PHE A 144 9.94 -13.86 -6.23
CA PHE A 144 8.96 -14.54 -7.09
C PHE A 144 8.31 -13.55 -8.06
N TYR A 145 7.99 -12.33 -7.59
CA TYR A 145 7.55 -11.27 -8.47
C TYR A 145 8.58 -10.98 -9.57
N LYS A 146 9.87 -10.85 -9.24
CA LYS A 146 10.93 -10.59 -10.23
C LYS A 146 11.02 -11.68 -11.29
N ARG A 147 10.85 -12.94 -10.92
CA ARG A 147 10.83 -14.07 -11.86
C ARG A 147 9.63 -14.08 -12.82
N MET A 148 8.53 -13.41 -12.44
CA MET A 148 7.35 -13.28 -13.31
C MET A 148 7.47 -12.15 -14.34
N VAL A 149 8.24 -11.10 -14.02
CA VAL A 149 8.36 -9.89 -14.85
C VAL A 149 9.70 -9.77 -15.58
N SER A 150 10.58 -10.76 -15.41
CA SER A 150 11.91 -10.84 -16.07
C SER A 150 11.81 -11.39 -17.46
#